data_cd7e023a4a8e7de9366e8b3ff73dca05
#
_entry.id   cd7e023a4a8e7de9366e8b3ff73dca05
#
_cell.length_a   1.000
_cell.length_b   1.000
_cell.length_c   1.000
_cell.angle_alpha   90.00
_cell.angle_beta   90.00
_cell.angle_gamma   90.00
#
_symmetry.space_group_name_H-M   'P 1'
#
loop_
_entity.id
_entity.type
_entity.pdbx_description
1 polymer ?
#
loop_
_entity_poly.entity_id
_entity_poly.type
_entity_poly.pdbx_seq_one_letter_code
_entity_poly.pdbx_strand_id
1 'polypeptide(L)'
;MKKSLSLVMALAVMITGVLVIPTAGNKAAAASPSFYGNQTVYYETNSPYTTWKVNVPIFNCTKATQIKNLKSSNTSIAKVKAKPGSVDVYYYKKAGTVTISCKVGSKKISTKVTVKKYSSPIKQMKIGSTDVTSKFKGCFEDYWYHTKSFKNQKVTLKAKSGWQIYSVFVSTDSKNFSKYRINKSSYTIPKMTY
;
A
#
# COMPACT_ATOMS: atom_id res chain seq x y z
N MET A 1 12.09 19.65 0.30
CA MET A 1 10.72 19.13 0.50
C MET A 1 10.81 17.72 1.11
N LYS A 2 10.38 17.54 2.35
CA LYS A 2 10.40 16.22 3.03
C LYS A 2 9.20 15.42 2.52
N LYS A 3 9.45 14.27 1.88
CA LYS A 3 8.39 13.34 1.48
C LYS A 3 7.85 12.64 2.73
N SER A 4 6.59 12.86 3.06
CA SER A 4 5.91 12.10 4.11
C SER A 4 5.41 10.80 3.52
N LEU A 5 5.66 9.68 4.20
CA LEU A 5 5.01 8.42 3.91
C LEU A 5 3.61 8.47 4.51
N SER A 6 2.63 8.87 3.73
CA SER A 6 1.24 8.61 4.06
C SER A 6 0.99 7.14 3.79
N LEU A 7 0.81 6.36 4.84
CA LEU A 7 0.10 5.09 4.76
C LEU A 7 -1.33 5.47 4.33
N VAL A 8 -1.64 5.27 3.06
CA VAL A 8 -2.98 5.52 2.54
C VAL A 8 -3.90 4.44 3.11
N MET A 9 -4.40 4.66 4.31
CA MET A 9 -5.71 4.14 4.66
C MET A 9 -6.70 4.84 3.73
N ALA A 10 -7.49 4.06 3.02
CA ALA A 10 -8.57 4.55 2.19
C ALA A 10 -9.48 5.42 3.04
N LEU A 11 -9.29 6.73 2.98
CA LEU A 11 -10.22 7.70 3.51
C LEU A 11 -11.35 7.78 2.49
N ALA A 12 -12.51 7.21 2.82
CA ALA A 12 -13.74 7.51 2.13
C ALA A 12 -14.06 9.00 2.36
N VAL A 13 -13.68 9.83 1.41
CA VAL A 13 -14.13 11.23 1.38
C VAL A 13 -15.58 11.20 0.95
N MET A 14 -16.50 11.31 1.92
CA MET A 14 -17.88 11.69 1.64
C MET A 14 -17.85 13.16 1.19
N ILE A 15 -17.85 13.37 -0.13
CA ILE A 15 -18.18 14.67 -0.69
C ILE A 15 -19.69 14.80 -0.58
N THR A 16 -20.15 15.59 0.39
CA THR A 16 -21.52 16.08 0.41
C THR A 16 -21.66 17.04 -0.78
N GLY A 17 -21.99 16.46 -1.94
CA GLY A 17 -22.29 17.22 -3.14
C GLY A 17 -23.59 17.96 -2.96
N VAL A 18 -23.59 19.28 -3.14
CA VAL A 18 -24.78 20.07 -3.37
C VAL A 18 -25.54 19.45 -4.55
N LEU A 19 -26.75 18.96 -4.28
CA LEU A 19 -27.63 18.42 -5.31
C LEU A 19 -28.13 19.59 -6.17
N VAL A 20 -27.41 19.92 -7.24
CA VAL A 20 -27.94 20.77 -8.30
C VAL A 20 -28.88 19.90 -9.11
N ILE A 21 -30.18 20.09 -8.94
CA ILE A 21 -31.21 19.46 -9.77
C ILE A 21 -31.14 20.11 -11.14
N PRO A 22 -30.69 19.42 -12.20
CA PRO A 22 -30.73 19.99 -13.54
C PRO A 22 -32.18 20.03 -13.99
N THR A 23 -32.64 21.23 -14.35
CA THR A 23 -33.91 21.42 -15.06
C THR A 23 -33.88 20.58 -16.36
N ALA A 24 -35.02 19.98 -16.66
CA ALA A 24 -35.26 19.04 -17.76
C ALA A 24 -34.62 19.49 -19.08
N GLY A 25 -33.84 18.58 -19.71
CA GLY A 25 -33.41 18.73 -21.11
C GLY A 25 -32.07 18.15 -21.48
N ASN A 26 -31.06 18.13 -20.60
CA ASN A 26 -29.76 17.58 -20.95
C ASN A 26 -29.64 16.17 -20.37
N LYS A 27 -29.70 15.13 -21.21
CA LYS A 27 -29.17 13.82 -20.86
C LYS A 27 -27.71 14.02 -20.50
N ALA A 28 -27.38 13.96 -19.20
CA ALA A 28 -25.99 13.98 -18.76
C ALA A 28 -25.27 12.86 -19.52
N ALA A 29 -24.27 13.22 -20.33
CA ALA A 29 -23.50 12.24 -21.06
C ALA A 29 -22.91 11.27 -20.02
N ALA A 30 -23.20 10.00 -20.16
CA ALA A 30 -22.71 8.99 -19.22
C ALA A 30 -21.19 9.11 -19.13
N ALA A 31 -20.69 9.36 -17.92
CA ALA A 31 -19.27 9.59 -17.72
C ALA A 31 -18.48 8.39 -18.25
N SER A 32 -17.48 8.68 -19.07
CA SER A 32 -16.70 7.65 -19.77
C SER A 32 -15.95 6.75 -18.79
N PRO A 33 -15.85 5.44 -19.05
CA PRO A 33 -15.07 4.55 -18.22
C PRO A 33 -13.58 4.93 -18.22
N SER A 34 -12.93 4.83 -17.05
CA SER A 34 -11.51 5.08 -16.89
C SER A 34 -10.95 4.31 -15.69
N PHE A 35 -9.66 3.96 -15.73
CA PHE A 35 -8.98 3.47 -14.53
C PHE A 35 -8.77 4.59 -13.50
N TYR A 36 -8.71 4.23 -12.21
CA TYR A 36 -8.43 5.16 -11.10
C TYR A 36 -7.07 5.90 -11.24
N GLY A 37 -6.18 5.42 -12.09
CA GLY A 37 -4.85 6.00 -12.31
C GLY A 37 -3.74 4.95 -12.26
N ASN A 38 -2.50 5.42 -12.36
CA ASN A 38 -1.33 4.56 -12.28
C ASN A 38 -1.11 4.09 -10.84
N GLN A 39 -0.64 2.84 -10.70
CA GLN A 39 -0.36 2.21 -9.41
C GLN A 39 1.13 1.92 -9.26
N THR A 40 1.66 2.10 -8.05
CA THR A 40 2.97 1.56 -7.67
C THR A 40 2.75 0.56 -6.55
N VAL A 41 3.23 -0.66 -6.76
CA VAL A 41 3.13 -1.76 -5.81
C VAL A 41 4.52 -2.32 -5.50
N TYR A 42 4.64 -3.00 -4.38
CA TYR A 42 5.93 -3.52 -3.93
C TYR A 42 5.83 -5.00 -3.65
N TYR A 43 6.85 -5.76 -4.04
CA TYR A 43 7.03 -7.15 -3.61
C TYR A 43 8.09 -7.26 -2.54
N GLU A 44 7.93 -8.22 -1.66
CA GLU A 44 8.82 -8.50 -0.55
C GLU A 44 9.77 -9.64 -0.90
N THR A 45 11.07 -9.43 -0.72
CA THR A 45 12.07 -10.47 -1.06
C THR A 45 12.06 -11.64 -0.10
N ASN A 46 11.81 -11.37 1.19
CA ASN A 46 11.87 -12.38 2.25
C ASN A 46 10.50 -12.99 2.58
N SER A 47 9.44 -12.55 1.90
CA SER A 47 8.11 -13.14 2.06
C SER A 47 8.08 -14.57 1.51
N PRO A 48 7.38 -15.50 2.15
CA PRO A 48 7.12 -16.83 1.59
C PRO A 48 6.21 -16.77 0.36
N TYR A 49 5.47 -15.68 0.20
CA TYR A 49 4.58 -15.49 -0.95
C TYR A 49 5.39 -15.21 -2.21
N THR A 50 4.93 -15.78 -3.32
CA THR A 50 5.49 -15.56 -4.66
C THR A 50 4.62 -14.64 -5.51
N THR A 51 3.42 -14.36 -5.06
CA THR A 51 2.40 -13.58 -5.77
C THR A 51 1.67 -12.67 -4.79
N TRP A 52 1.50 -11.42 -5.18
CA TRP A 52 0.68 -10.43 -4.48
C TRP A 52 -0.44 -9.96 -5.40
N LYS A 53 -1.42 -9.32 -4.81
CA LYS A 53 -2.58 -8.80 -5.53
C LYS A 53 -2.83 -7.34 -5.18
N VAL A 54 -3.14 -6.54 -6.19
CA VAL A 54 -3.73 -5.21 -6.04
C VAL A 54 -5.01 -5.13 -6.87
N ASN A 55 -6.04 -4.53 -6.31
CA ASN A 55 -7.27 -4.24 -7.04
C ASN A 55 -7.18 -2.83 -7.64
N VAL A 56 -7.41 -2.71 -8.95
CA VAL A 56 -7.37 -1.44 -9.68
C VAL A 56 -8.79 -1.10 -10.13
N PRO A 57 -9.44 -0.12 -9.50
CA PRO A 57 -10.81 0.28 -9.84
C PRO A 57 -10.94 0.85 -11.24
N ILE A 58 -12.10 0.62 -11.84
CA ILE A 58 -12.53 1.22 -13.11
C ILE A 58 -13.80 2.02 -12.83
N PHE A 59 -13.74 3.33 -13.00
CA PHE A 59 -14.91 4.18 -12.91
C PHE A 59 -15.90 3.89 -14.04
N ASN A 60 -17.18 4.02 -13.77
CA ASN A 60 -18.28 3.80 -14.73
C ASN A 60 -18.27 2.41 -15.36
N CYS A 61 -17.83 1.42 -14.60
CA CYS A 61 -17.89 -0.01 -14.92
C CYS A 61 -18.40 -0.77 -13.69
N THR A 62 -19.53 -1.45 -13.80
CA THR A 62 -20.17 -2.12 -12.65
C THR A 62 -20.14 -3.64 -12.74
N LYS A 63 -19.96 -4.21 -13.95
CA LYS A 63 -19.99 -5.66 -14.17
C LYS A 63 -18.70 -6.13 -14.82
N ALA A 64 -18.16 -7.26 -14.35
CA ALA A 64 -16.97 -7.88 -14.95
C ALA A 64 -17.16 -8.20 -16.45
N THR A 65 -18.38 -8.52 -16.86
CA THR A 65 -18.75 -8.83 -18.25
C THR A 65 -18.62 -7.63 -19.20
N GLN A 66 -18.57 -6.40 -18.67
CA GLN A 66 -18.33 -5.20 -19.46
C GLN A 66 -16.84 -5.02 -19.83
N ILE A 67 -15.94 -5.70 -19.09
CA ILE A 67 -14.49 -5.63 -19.32
C ILE A 67 -14.09 -6.67 -20.36
N LYS A 68 -13.78 -6.24 -21.56
CA LYS A 68 -13.38 -7.08 -22.68
C LYS A 68 -11.92 -6.86 -23.05
N ASN A 69 -11.30 -7.87 -23.68
CA ASN A 69 -9.91 -7.79 -24.16
C ASN A 69 -8.92 -7.32 -23.09
N LEU A 70 -9.15 -7.75 -21.83
CA LEU A 70 -8.28 -7.45 -20.71
C LEU A 70 -6.93 -8.13 -20.90
N LYS A 71 -5.85 -7.34 -20.84
CA LYS A 71 -4.49 -7.86 -20.99
C LYS A 71 -3.47 -7.06 -20.20
N SER A 72 -2.40 -7.72 -19.83
CA SER A 72 -1.15 -7.14 -19.31
C SER A 72 -0.12 -7.13 -20.44
N SER A 73 0.66 -6.07 -20.56
CA SER A 73 1.76 -5.98 -21.53
C SER A 73 2.91 -6.95 -21.23
N ASN A 74 3.02 -7.43 -19.99
CA ASN A 74 4.04 -8.41 -19.58
C ASN A 74 3.51 -9.33 -18.47
N THR A 75 3.09 -10.54 -18.84
CA THR A 75 2.53 -11.52 -17.91
C THR A 75 3.56 -12.16 -16.98
N SER A 76 4.87 -12.00 -17.23
CA SER A 76 5.92 -12.44 -16.32
C SER A 76 6.11 -11.48 -15.13
N ILE A 77 5.62 -10.24 -15.23
CA ILE A 77 5.61 -9.26 -14.15
C ILE A 77 4.26 -9.27 -13.45
N ALA A 78 3.16 -9.22 -14.22
CA ALA A 78 1.82 -9.25 -13.65
C ALA A 78 0.78 -9.87 -14.58
N LYS A 79 -0.12 -10.67 -14.02
CA LYS A 79 -1.34 -11.20 -14.67
C LYS A 79 -2.56 -10.44 -14.20
N VAL A 80 -3.65 -10.48 -14.97
CA VAL A 80 -4.86 -9.69 -14.69
C VAL A 80 -6.11 -10.55 -14.75
N LYS A 81 -7.11 -10.19 -13.92
CA LYS A 81 -8.44 -10.82 -13.88
C LYS A 81 -9.51 -9.75 -13.71
N ALA A 82 -10.53 -9.77 -14.58
CA ALA A 82 -11.68 -8.87 -14.45
C ALA A 82 -12.52 -9.19 -13.21
N LYS A 83 -12.97 -8.11 -12.56
CA LYS A 83 -13.90 -8.13 -11.43
C LYS A 83 -14.99 -7.08 -11.66
N PRO A 84 -16.15 -7.18 -11.00
CA PRO A 84 -17.13 -6.11 -11.06
C PRO A 84 -16.49 -4.76 -10.67
N GLY A 85 -16.52 -3.79 -11.57
CA GLY A 85 -15.99 -2.45 -11.35
C GLY A 85 -14.48 -2.31 -11.22
N SER A 86 -13.69 -3.36 -11.50
CA SER A 86 -12.25 -3.33 -11.26
C SER A 86 -11.49 -4.43 -11.99
N VAL A 87 -10.17 -4.36 -11.89
CA VAL A 87 -9.25 -5.43 -12.33
C VAL A 87 -8.37 -5.84 -11.16
N ASP A 88 -8.36 -7.11 -10.81
CA ASP A 88 -7.33 -7.69 -9.94
C ASP A 88 -6.05 -7.87 -10.75
N VAL A 89 -4.95 -7.30 -10.25
CA VAL A 89 -3.61 -7.44 -10.82
C VAL A 89 -2.77 -8.27 -9.86
N TYR A 90 -2.38 -9.46 -10.32
CA TYR A 90 -1.52 -10.39 -9.61
C TYR A 90 -0.08 -10.17 -10.07
N TYR A 91 0.80 -9.70 -9.21
CA TYR A 91 2.19 -9.39 -9.54
C TYR A 91 3.18 -10.27 -8.79
N TYR A 92 4.38 -10.42 -9.35
CA TYR A 92 5.40 -11.38 -8.92
C TYR A 92 6.64 -10.66 -8.38
N LYS A 93 7.62 -11.45 -7.87
CA LYS A 93 8.95 -10.97 -7.43
C LYS A 93 9.82 -10.48 -8.60
N LYS A 94 9.25 -9.68 -9.49
CA LYS A 94 9.95 -9.12 -10.66
C LYS A 94 9.62 -7.65 -10.82
N ALA A 95 10.63 -6.79 -10.63
CA ALA A 95 10.48 -5.36 -10.82
C ALA A 95 10.25 -5.00 -12.29
N GLY A 96 9.48 -3.96 -12.53
CA GLY A 96 9.18 -3.44 -13.85
C GLY A 96 7.83 -2.75 -13.92
N THR A 97 7.52 -2.15 -15.07
CA THR A 97 6.24 -1.49 -15.31
C THR A 97 5.48 -2.27 -16.39
N VAL A 98 4.21 -2.55 -16.10
CA VAL A 98 3.28 -3.14 -17.07
C VAL A 98 2.14 -2.17 -17.38
N THR A 99 1.69 -2.21 -18.62
CA THR A 99 0.45 -1.54 -19.03
C THR A 99 -0.69 -2.55 -18.98
N ILE A 100 -1.69 -2.25 -18.17
CA ILE A 100 -2.96 -2.99 -18.13
C ILE A 100 -3.93 -2.27 -19.06
N SER A 101 -4.51 -3.00 -20.01
CA SER A 101 -5.46 -2.44 -20.98
C SER A 101 -6.68 -3.33 -21.15
N CYS A 102 -7.81 -2.69 -21.40
CA CYS A 102 -9.08 -3.38 -21.72
C CYS A 102 -10.01 -2.49 -22.55
N LYS A 103 -11.14 -3.06 -22.96
CA LYS A 103 -12.29 -2.31 -23.50
C LYS A 103 -13.43 -2.38 -22.47
N VAL A 104 -14.08 -1.24 -22.25
CA VAL A 104 -15.35 -1.16 -21.51
C VAL A 104 -16.37 -0.50 -22.44
N GLY A 105 -17.33 -1.28 -22.90
CA GLY A 105 -18.15 -0.90 -24.06
C GLY A 105 -17.27 -0.76 -25.30
N SER A 106 -17.39 0.35 -26.02
CA SER A 106 -16.57 0.67 -27.18
C SER A 106 -15.22 1.31 -26.82
N LYS A 107 -15.06 1.82 -25.58
CA LYS A 107 -13.90 2.60 -25.16
C LYS A 107 -12.72 1.72 -24.77
N LYS A 108 -11.54 1.99 -25.35
CA LYS A 108 -10.26 1.43 -24.87
C LYS A 108 -9.76 2.28 -23.72
N ILE A 109 -9.35 1.63 -22.63
CA ILE A 109 -8.76 2.27 -21.45
C ILE A 109 -7.49 1.52 -21.04
N SER A 110 -6.54 2.25 -20.42
CA SER A 110 -5.31 1.66 -19.92
C SER A 110 -4.80 2.37 -18.69
N THR A 111 -3.98 1.65 -17.90
CA THR A 111 -3.26 2.19 -16.75
C THR A 111 -1.90 1.51 -16.65
N LYS A 112 -0.96 2.13 -15.94
CA LYS A 112 0.36 1.55 -15.64
C LYS A 112 0.40 1.03 -14.22
N VAL A 113 0.94 -0.17 -14.05
CA VAL A 113 1.27 -0.74 -12.75
C VAL A 113 2.78 -0.93 -12.69
N THR A 114 3.43 -0.22 -11.78
CA THR A 114 4.87 -0.31 -11.54
C THR A 114 5.13 -1.19 -10.33
N VAL A 115 5.76 -2.33 -10.55
CA VAL A 115 6.16 -3.29 -9.54
C VAL A 115 7.59 -2.99 -9.10
N LYS A 116 7.82 -2.77 -7.82
CA LYS A 116 9.13 -2.47 -7.24
C LYS A 116 9.48 -3.45 -6.15
N LYS A 117 10.78 -3.66 -5.94
CA LYS A 117 11.27 -4.35 -4.74
C LYS A 117 11.05 -3.47 -3.53
N TYR A 118 10.51 -4.04 -2.45
CA TYR A 118 10.41 -3.34 -1.18
C TYR A 118 11.80 -3.07 -0.59
N SER A 119 11.96 -1.91 0.00
CA SER A 119 13.14 -1.53 0.76
C SER A 119 12.68 -0.91 2.07
N SER A 120 13.02 -1.55 3.18
CA SER A 120 12.66 -1.07 4.52
C SER A 120 13.10 0.39 4.71
N PRO A 121 12.21 1.26 5.22
CA PRO A 121 12.56 2.64 5.58
C PRO A 121 13.37 2.73 6.88
N ILE A 122 13.54 1.62 7.59
CA ILE A 122 14.29 1.59 8.86
C ILE A 122 15.78 1.65 8.55
N LYS A 123 16.45 2.67 9.08
CA LYS A 123 17.91 2.80 9.08
C LYS A 123 18.53 1.95 10.17
N GLN A 124 17.96 2.03 11.37
CA GLN A 124 18.43 1.32 12.56
C GLN A 124 17.30 1.06 13.53
N MET A 125 17.30 -0.13 14.11
CA MET A 125 16.46 -0.51 15.24
C MET A 125 17.33 -1.24 16.28
N LYS A 126 17.40 -0.71 17.50
CA LYS A 126 18.13 -1.30 18.62
C LYS A 126 17.22 -1.53 19.80
N ILE A 127 17.45 -2.63 20.52
CA ILE A 127 16.87 -2.93 21.81
C ILE A 127 18.03 -3.03 22.80
N GLY A 128 18.16 -2.04 23.67
CA GLY A 128 19.37 -1.84 24.46
C GLY A 128 20.58 -1.63 23.55
N SER A 129 21.62 -2.44 23.75
CA SER A 129 22.82 -2.49 22.89
C SER A 129 22.65 -3.33 21.63
N THR A 130 21.65 -4.22 21.57
CA THR A 130 21.48 -5.19 20.48
C THR A 130 20.87 -4.52 19.25
N ASP A 131 21.57 -4.58 18.10
CA ASP A 131 21.05 -4.13 16.82
C ASP A 131 20.23 -5.24 16.18
N VAL A 132 18.94 -4.98 15.99
CA VAL A 132 17.97 -5.90 15.39
C VAL A 132 17.49 -5.44 14.00
N THR A 133 18.13 -4.44 13.42
CA THR A 133 17.76 -3.83 12.13
C THR A 133 17.62 -4.87 11.01
N SER A 134 18.49 -5.88 11.00
CA SER A 134 18.48 -6.93 9.96
C SER A 134 17.20 -7.78 9.96
N LYS A 135 16.50 -7.84 11.10
CA LYS A 135 15.25 -8.59 11.24
C LYS A 135 14.05 -7.90 10.56
N PHE A 136 14.18 -6.61 10.23
CA PHE A 136 13.13 -5.75 9.67
C PHE A 136 13.47 -5.22 8.27
N LYS A 137 14.09 -6.04 7.42
CA LYS A 137 14.62 -5.57 6.12
C LYS A 137 13.86 -6.00 4.89
N GLY A 138 12.92 -6.91 4.99
CA GLY A 138 12.43 -7.56 3.79
C GLY A 138 10.94 -7.48 3.54
N CYS A 139 10.16 -7.07 4.51
CA CYS A 139 8.70 -7.11 4.48
C CYS A 139 8.08 -5.79 4.91
N PHE A 140 6.81 -5.56 4.51
CA PHE A 140 5.99 -4.43 5.00
C PHE A 140 5.61 -4.64 6.46
N GLU A 141 5.35 -5.90 6.83
CA GLU A 141 5.02 -6.33 8.17
C GLU A 141 6.08 -7.34 8.60
N ASP A 142 7.04 -6.88 9.38
CA ASP A 142 8.07 -7.73 9.96
C ASP A 142 7.73 -8.03 11.41
N TYR A 143 7.68 -9.31 11.75
CA TYR A 143 7.53 -9.81 13.11
C TYR A 143 8.84 -10.41 13.56
N TRP A 144 9.27 -10.03 14.76
CA TRP A 144 10.43 -10.61 15.38
C TRP A 144 10.08 -11.01 16.82
N TYR A 145 10.17 -12.29 17.07
CA TYR A 145 9.95 -12.88 18.39
C TYR A 145 11.32 -13.11 19.05
N HIS A 146 11.45 -12.70 20.30
CA HIS A 146 12.63 -12.92 21.09
C HIS A 146 12.28 -13.69 22.36
N THR A 147 13.07 -14.70 22.67
CA THR A 147 12.85 -15.60 23.82
C THR A 147 13.36 -15.03 25.15
N LYS A 148 14.16 -13.95 25.11
CA LYS A 148 14.69 -13.28 26.31
C LYS A 148 13.87 -12.06 26.65
N SER A 149 13.67 -11.82 27.95
CA SER A 149 13.03 -10.58 28.43
C SER A 149 13.85 -9.34 28.06
N PHE A 150 13.17 -8.31 27.58
CA PHE A 150 13.74 -6.98 27.33
C PHE A 150 13.38 -5.99 28.44
N LYS A 151 13.11 -6.47 29.62
CA LYS A 151 12.79 -5.61 30.77
C LYS A 151 13.80 -4.47 30.93
N ASN A 152 13.29 -3.25 31.09
CA ASN A 152 14.08 -2.03 31.25
C ASN A 152 15.01 -1.66 30.07
N GLN A 153 14.83 -2.23 28.90
CA GLN A 153 15.63 -1.89 27.73
C GLN A 153 15.04 -0.70 26.97
N LYS A 154 15.91 0.17 26.48
CA LYS A 154 15.53 1.25 25.53
C LYS A 154 15.35 0.65 24.15
N VAL A 155 14.30 1.08 23.44
CA VAL A 155 14.16 0.79 22.01
C VAL A 155 14.45 2.07 21.22
N THR A 156 15.47 2.02 20.38
CA THR A 156 15.85 3.13 19.51
C THR A 156 15.49 2.80 18.06
N LEU A 157 14.74 3.69 17.42
CA LEU A 157 14.33 3.62 16.03
C LEU A 157 14.93 4.80 15.26
N LYS A 158 15.54 4.54 14.10
CA LYS A 158 15.99 5.58 13.16
C LYS A 158 15.48 5.27 11.77
N ALA A 159 14.88 6.24 11.12
CA ALA A 159 14.46 6.17 9.73
C ALA A 159 15.61 6.53 8.78
N LYS A 160 15.57 6.02 7.55
CA LYS A 160 16.45 6.45 6.46
C LYS A 160 16.15 7.91 6.07
N SER A 161 17.09 8.54 5.36
CA SER A 161 16.90 9.90 4.83
C SER A 161 15.63 9.98 3.97
N GLY A 162 14.87 11.05 4.14
CA GLY A 162 13.59 11.26 3.49
C GLY A 162 12.38 10.58 4.14
N TRP A 163 12.58 9.77 5.20
CA TRP A 163 11.53 9.07 5.94
C TRP A 163 11.37 9.60 7.36
N GLN A 164 10.16 9.49 7.90
CA GLN A 164 9.84 9.82 9.27
C GLN A 164 9.10 8.66 9.93
N ILE A 165 9.32 8.49 11.23
CA ILE A 165 8.54 7.60 12.08
C ILE A 165 7.25 8.35 12.43
N TYR A 166 6.14 7.94 11.83
CA TYR A 166 4.84 8.60 12.05
C TYR A 166 4.28 8.28 13.43
N SER A 167 4.27 7.00 13.79
CA SER A 167 3.80 6.55 15.10
C SER A 167 4.48 5.25 15.50
N VAL A 168 4.55 5.02 16.80
CA VAL A 168 4.95 3.75 17.39
C VAL A 168 3.82 3.29 18.30
N PHE A 169 3.49 2.02 18.20
CA PHE A 169 2.55 1.35 19.08
C PHE A 169 3.33 0.42 19.99
N VAL A 170 3.09 0.51 21.28
CA VAL A 170 3.68 -0.37 22.28
C VAL A 170 2.56 -1.06 23.02
N SER A 171 2.64 -2.37 23.16
CA SER A 171 1.70 -3.16 23.94
C SER A 171 2.45 -4.07 24.90
N THR A 172 1.90 -4.21 26.09
CA THR A 172 2.42 -5.05 27.17
C THR A 172 1.73 -6.41 27.23
N ASP A 173 0.52 -6.50 26.69
CA ASP A 173 -0.38 -7.64 26.89
C ASP A 173 -1.21 -8.03 25.66
N SER A 174 -0.84 -7.61 24.48
CA SER A 174 -1.58 -7.78 23.21
C SER A 174 -3.00 -7.15 23.19
N LYS A 175 -3.48 -6.59 24.30
CA LYS A 175 -4.81 -6.00 24.41
C LYS A 175 -4.77 -4.48 24.52
N ASN A 176 -3.78 -3.95 25.23
CA ASN A 176 -3.63 -2.53 25.48
C ASN A 176 -2.46 -1.94 24.71
N PHE A 177 -2.74 -1.11 23.72
CA PHE A 177 -1.72 -0.47 22.90
C PHE A 177 -1.59 1.01 23.26
N SER A 178 -0.41 1.41 23.67
CA SER A 178 -0.08 2.83 23.79
C SER A 178 0.41 3.34 22.45
N LYS A 179 -0.27 4.35 21.89
CA LYS A 179 0.09 4.98 20.62
C LYS A 179 0.84 6.28 20.86
N TYR A 180 2.04 6.36 20.31
CA TYR A 180 2.85 7.58 20.34
C TYR A 180 2.94 8.15 18.91
N ARG A 181 2.43 9.38 18.69
CA ARG A 181 2.66 10.14 17.46
C ARG A 181 4.02 10.82 17.56
N ILE A 182 4.89 10.63 16.59
CA ILE A 182 6.30 10.98 16.68
C ILE A 182 6.69 12.02 15.64
N ASN A 183 6.40 11.78 14.35
CA ASN A 183 6.73 12.65 13.22
C ASN A 183 8.19 13.10 13.17
N LYS A 184 9.12 12.22 13.60
CA LYS A 184 10.58 12.48 13.67
C LYS A 184 11.34 11.39 12.92
N SER A 185 12.56 11.70 12.51
CA SER A 185 13.46 10.71 11.87
C SER A 185 14.05 9.71 12.87
N SER A 186 13.95 9.97 14.19
CA SER A 186 14.39 9.05 15.24
C SER A 186 13.48 9.15 16.46
N TYR A 187 13.37 8.04 17.19
CA TYR A 187 12.64 7.96 18.44
C TYR A 187 13.23 6.89 19.36
N THR A 188 13.18 7.15 20.65
CA THR A 188 13.60 6.22 21.70
C THR A 188 12.46 6.01 22.67
N ILE A 189 12.08 4.76 22.89
CA ILE A 189 11.18 4.37 23.96
C ILE A 189 12.04 4.18 25.20
N PRO A 190 11.87 5.01 26.24
CA PRO A 190 12.85 5.09 27.33
C PRO A 190 12.92 3.84 28.22
N LYS A 191 11.83 3.12 28.36
CA LYS A 191 11.78 1.85 29.14
C LYS A 191 10.67 0.95 28.62
N MET A 192 10.99 -0.31 28.42
CA MET A 192 10.00 -1.37 28.27
C MET A 192 9.91 -2.14 29.60
N THR A 193 8.76 -2.14 30.21
CA THR A 193 8.50 -2.75 31.54
C THR A 193 7.83 -4.10 31.37
N TYR A 194 8.50 -5.07 30.73
CA TYR A 194 7.98 -6.45 30.60
C TYR A 194 8.95 -7.47 31.17
#